data_d0c8239fa960e3e33a7c97eda26bb7d5
#
_entry.id   d0c8239fa960e3e33a7c97eda26bb7d5
#
_cell.length_a   1.000
_cell.length_b   1.000
_cell.length_c   1.000
_cell.angle_alpha   90.00
_cell.angle_beta   90.00
_cell.angle_gamma   90.00
#
_symmetry.space_group_name_H-M   'P 1'
#
loop_
_entity.id
_entity.type
_entity.pdbx_description
1 polymer ?
#
loop_
_entity_poly.entity_id
_entity_poly.type
_entity_poly.pdbx_seq_one_letter_code
_entity_poly.pdbx_strand_id
1 'polypeptide(L)'
;QVGHTAAKTIESKMRFEREALACGVSVKAFHTDNGVFTSKEFLRELGEKGQGITLSGVSAQFQNGAAENGIKIVVRNARTMMLHAALRWPGYAEKDLWPMALSHAAHIYNMTPKQETGISPETIFTRTTQNTQALRNAHPWGCPVYVLQPKLKEGQKIPKWEPRSR
;
A
#
# COMPACT_ATOMS: atom_id res chain seq x y z
N GLN A 1 3.36 4.36 -9.63
CA GLN A 1 3.16 5.46 -10.59
C GLN A 1 4.35 5.51 -11.55
N VAL A 2 4.11 5.35 -12.84
CA VAL A 2 5.17 5.41 -13.87
C VAL A 2 5.19 6.83 -14.44
N GLY A 3 5.95 7.72 -13.84
CA GLY A 3 6.12 9.12 -14.26
C GLY A 3 5.46 10.15 -13.33
N HIS A 4 5.99 11.37 -13.35
CA HIS A 4 5.60 12.48 -12.48
C HIS A 4 4.83 13.59 -13.25
N THR A 5 3.97 13.23 -14.19
CA THR A 5 3.17 14.20 -14.94
C THR A 5 1.91 14.59 -14.18
N ALA A 6 1.42 15.81 -14.38
CA ALA A 6 0.17 16.29 -13.78
C ALA A 6 -1.01 15.34 -14.08
N ALA A 7 -1.13 14.85 -15.31
CA ALA A 7 -2.18 13.93 -15.71
C ALA A 7 -2.18 12.62 -14.89
N LYS A 8 -1.00 12.00 -14.69
CA LYS A 8 -0.90 10.77 -13.88
C LYS A 8 -1.14 11.01 -12.40
N THR A 9 -0.80 12.18 -11.90
CA THR A 9 -1.09 12.57 -10.53
C THR A 9 -2.59 12.76 -10.31
N ILE A 10 -3.28 13.37 -11.26
CA ILE A 10 -4.74 13.51 -11.26
C ILE A 10 -5.41 12.12 -11.32
N GLU A 11 -4.95 11.23 -12.19
CA GLU A 11 -5.47 9.86 -12.27
C GLU A 11 -5.33 9.12 -10.93
N SER A 12 -4.18 9.20 -10.29
CA SER A 12 -3.92 8.60 -8.98
C SER A 12 -4.80 9.21 -7.89
N LYS A 13 -5.01 10.54 -7.91
CA LYS A 13 -5.93 11.24 -7.02
C LYS A 13 -7.36 10.75 -7.21
N MET A 14 -7.84 10.68 -8.43
CA MET A 14 -9.20 10.21 -8.75
C MET A 14 -9.43 8.76 -8.32
N ARG A 15 -8.41 7.91 -8.45
CA ARG A 15 -8.47 6.54 -7.96
C ARG A 15 -8.61 6.50 -6.44
N PHE A 16 -7.78 7.23 -5.72
CA PHE A 16 -7.84 7.34 -4.25
C PHE A 16 -9.19 7.86 -3.78
N GLU A 17 -9.75 8.89 -4.43
CA GLU A 17 -11.05 9.44 -4.09
C GLU A 17 -12.20 8.45 -4.29
N ARG A 18 -12.14 7.62 -5.33
CA ARG A 18 -13.14 6.55 -5.54
C ARG A 18 -13.06 5.50 -4.44
N GLU A 19 -11.85 5.11 -4.05
CA GLU A 19 -11.63 4.16 -2.95
C GLU A 19 -12.13 4.76 -1.62
N ALA A 20 -11.84 6.04 -1.36
CA ALA A 20 -12.32 6.75 -0.18
C ALA A 20 -13.85 6.84 -0.13
N LEU A 21 -14.47 7.17 -1.26
CA LEU A 21 -15.93 7.28 -1.38
C LEU A 21 -16.61 5.93 -1.15
N ALA A 22 -16.03 4.84 -1.63
CA ALA A 22 -16.53 3.48 -1.37
C ALA A 22 -16.53 3.14 0.14
N CYS A 23 -15.65 3.77 0.93
CA CYS A 23 -15.62 3.69 2.39
C CYS A 23 -16.48 4.76 3.10
N GLY A 24 -17.27 5.53 2.34
CA GLY A 24 -18.08 6.62 2.88
C GLY A 24 -17.28 7.86 3.29
N VAL A 25 -16.04 8.00 2.79
CA VAL A 25 -15.13 9.12 3.08
C VAL A 25 -15.08 10.06 1.88
N SER A 26 -15.38 11.33 2.10
CA SER A 26 -15.24 12.38 1.09
C SER A 26 -13.99 13.21 1.35
N VAL A 27 -13.09 13.26 0.37
CA VAL A 27 -11.86 14.06 0.44
C VAL A 27 -12.18 15.53 0.20
N LYS A 28 -11.94 16.39 1.19
CA LYS A 28 -12.26 17.82 1.15
C LYS A 28 -11.07 18.70 0.78
N ALA A 29 -9.87 18.29 1.17
CA ALA A 29 -8.67 19.09 0.93
C ALA A 29 -7.42 18.20 0.84
N PHE A 30 -6.39 18.73 0.22
CA PHE A 30 -5.07 18.13 0.11
C PHE A 30 -4.03 19.03 0.74
N HIS A 31 -3.04 18.44 1.40
CA HIS A 31 -1.81 19.12 1.81
C HIS A 31 -0.66 18.49 1.02
N THR A 32 0.10 19.30 0.29
CA THR A 32 1.10 18.84 -0.66
C THR A 32 2.34 19.73 -0.66
N ASP A 33 3.41 19.23 -1.26
CA ASP A 33 4.58 20.05 -1.62
C ASP A 33 4.31 20.93 -2.86
N ASN A 34 5.29 21.77 -3.21
CA ASN A 34 5.22 22.70 -4.34
C ASN A 34 5.58 22.08 -5.70
N GLY A 35 5.59 20.73 -5.82
CA GLY A 35 5.95 20.05 -7.06
C GLY A 35 4.83 20.04 -8.11
N VAL A 36 4.51 18.87 -8.62
CA VAL A 36 3.46 18.63 -9.64
C VAL A 36 2.08 19.17 -9.23
N PHE A 37 1.83 19.28 -7.93
CA PHE A 37 0.56 19.72 -7.36
C PHE A 37 0.25 21.21 -7.58
N THR A 38 1.23 22.01 -8.02
CA THR A 38 1.05 23.42 -8.39
C THR A 38 0.71 23.63 -9.87
N SER A 39 0.63 22.53 -10.65
CA SER A 39 0.27 22.62 -12.08
C SER A 39 -1.15 23.19 -12.28
N LYS A 40 -1.33 23.97 -13.35
CA LYS A 40 -2.63 24.55 -13.67
C LYS A 40 -3.73 23.51 -13.85
N GLU A 41 -3.37 22.35 -14.41
CA GLU A 41 -4.31 21.25 -14.63
C GLU A 41 -4.78 20.65 -13.30
N PHE A 42 -3.86 20.44 -12.35
CA PHE A 42 -4.20 19.89 -11.04
C PHE A 42 -5.06 20.88 -10.23
N LEU A 43 -4.71 22.15 -10.22
CA LEU A 43 -5.48 23.20 -9.52
C LEU A 43 -6.88 23.39 -10.12
N ARG A 44 -7.01 23.30 -11.46
CA ARG A 44 -8.32 23.35 -12.12
C ARG A 44 -9.20 22.17 -11.70
N GLU A 45 -8.67 20.95 -11.70
CA GLU A 45 -9.39 19.75 -11.29
C GLU A 45 -9.88 19.83 -9.84
N LEU A 46 -9.06 20.40 -8.93
CA LEU A 46 -9.49 20.65 -7.56
C LEU A 46 -10.63 21.68 -7.49
N GLY A 47 -10.53 22.77 -8.26
CA GLY A 47 -11.55 23.81 -8.33
C GLY A 47 -12.90 23.27 -8.86
N GLU A 48 -12.88 22.44 -9.89
CA GLU A 48 -14.08 21.80 -10.45
C GLU A 48 -14.79 20.89 -9.42
N LYS A 49 -14.03 20.31 -8.48
CA LYS A 49 -14.56 19.47 -7.40
C LYS A 49 -14.81 20.22 -6.09
N GLY A 50 -14.53 21.51 -6.03
CA GLY A 50 -14.68 22.30 -4.80
C GLY A 50 -13.77 21.84 -3.68
N GLN A 51 -12.56 21.33 -4.00
CA GLN A 51 -11.60 20.82 -3.02
C GLN A 51 -10.54 21.87 -2.70
N GLY A 52 -10.17 21.95 -1.41
CA GLY A 52 -9.11 22.83 -0.94
C GLY A 52 -7.71 22.23 -1.18
N ILE A 53 -6.72 23.09 -1.29
CA ILE A 53 -5.31 22.73 -1.29
C ILE A 53 -4.53 23.65 -0.37
N THR A 54 -3.62 23.07 0.40
CA THR A 54 -2.60 23.80 1.15
C THR A 54 -1.22 23.30 0.70
N LEU A 55 -0.33 24.24 0.44
CA LEU A 55 1.02 23.94 -0.02
C LEU A 55 2.01 24.15 1.12
N SER A 56 3.01 23.29 1.21
CA SER A 56 4.15 23.50 2.09
C SER A 56 4.89 24.78 1.68
N GLY A 57 5.39 25.55 2.65
CA GLY A 57 6.18 26.74 2.38
C GLY A 57 7.43 26.43 1.56
N VAL A 58 7.93 27.41 0.81
CA VAL A 58 9.19 27.30 0.09
C VAL A 58 10.31 26.97 1.10
N SER A 59 11.08 25.92 0.84
CA SER A 59 12.13 25.39 1.74
C SER A 59 11.63 24.85 3.09
N ALA A 60 10.33 24.68 3.27
CA ALA A 60 9.72 24.18 4.51
C ALA A 60 9.28 22.71 4.38
N GLN A 61 10.21 21.83 3.95
CA GLN A 61 9.94 20.38 3.77
C GLN A 61 9.39 19.71 5.04
N PHE A 62 9.76 20.22 6.23
CA PHE A 62 9.24 19.70 7.49
C PHE A 62 7.72 19.79 7.63
N GLN A 63 7.06 20.69 6.88
CA GLN A 63 5.60 20.82 6.88
C GLN A 63 4.90 19.63 6.22
N ASN A 64 5.60 18.87 5.36
CA ASN A 64 5.14 17.62 4.77
C ASN A 64 5.66 16.38 5.51
N GLY A 65 6.22 16.56 6.69
CA GLY A 65 6.93 15.53 7.45
C GLY A 65 6.10 14.28 7.78
N ALA A 66 4.78 14.43 7.95
CA ALA A 66 3.90 13.27 8.18
C ALA A 66 3.87 12.32 6.98
N ALA A 67 3.71 12.85 5.76
CA ALA A 67 3.73 12.06 4.53
C ALA A 67 5.12 11.46 4.27
N GLU A 68 6.19 12.27 4.42
CA GLU A 68 7.56 11.80 4.26
C GLU A 68 7.91 10.68 5.25
N ASN A 69 7.51 10.81 6.51
CA ASN A 69 7.75 9.78 7.52
C ASN A 69 6.98 8.50 7.19
N GLY A 70 5.73 8.61 6.75
CA GLY A 70 4.95 7.46 6.29
C GLY A 70 5.64 6.71 5.15
N ILE A 71 6.12 7.43 4.13
CA ILE A 71 6.89 6.87 3.01
C ILE A 71 8.16 6.19 3.52
N LYS A 72 8.95 6.85 4.38
CA LYS A 72 10.18 6.28 4.96
C LYS A 72 9.92 4.98 5.71
N ILE A 73 8.86 4.90 6.50
CA ILE A 73 8.49 3.69 7.24
C ILE A 73 8.15 2.55 6.28
N VAL A 74 7.28 2.79 5.30
CA VAL A 74 6.85 1.78 4.32
C VAL A 74 8.03 1.27 3.49
N VAL A 75 8.88 2.17 2.99
CA VAL A 75 10.08 1.82 2.21
C VAL A 75 11.08 1.01 3.05
N ARG A 76 11.32 1.42 4.30
CA ARG A 76 12.20 0.68 5.22
C ARG A 76 11.66 -0.73 5.47
N ASN A 77 10.37 -0.87 5.74
CA ASN A 77 9.74 -2.18 5.97
C ASN A 77 9.81 -3.07 4.73
N ALA A 78 9.52 -2.54 3.54
CA ALA A 78 9.67 -3.28 2.29
C ALA A 78 11.11 -3.77 2.06
N ARG A 79 12.10 -2.90 2.31
CA ARG A 79 13.51 -3.28 2.24
C ARG A 79 13.86 -4.40 3.22
N THR A 80 13.38 -4.32 4.46
CA THR A 80 13.60 -5.37 5.47
C THR A 80 12.98 -6.69 5.03
N MET A 81 11.77 -6.67 4.46
CA MET A 81 11.11 -7.86 3.92
C MET A 81 11.91 -8.49 2.80
N MET A 82 12.40 -7.70 1.84
CA MET A 82 13.25 -8.18 0.74
C MET A 82 14.56 -8.81 1.24
N LEU A 83 15.24 -8.16 2.18
CA LEU A 83 16.47 -8.67 2.76
C LEU A 83 16.23 -9.98 3.54
N HIS A 84 15.16 -10.03 4.31
CA HIS A 84 14.78 -11.25 5.05
C HIS A 84 14.49 -12.41 4.09
N ALA A 85 13.72 -12.16 3.02
CA ALA A 85 13.43 -13.16 2.00
C ALA A 85 14.71 -13.65 1.29
N ALA A 86 15.62 -12.73 0.93
CA ALA A 86 16.89 -13.08 0.30
C ALA A 86 17.80 -13.94 1.20
N LEU A 87 17.77 -13.70 2.51
CA LEU A 87 18.52 -14.49 3.47
C LEU A 87 17.91 -15.87 3.73
N ARG A 88 16.57 -15.95 3.81
CA ARG A 88 15.87 -17.19 4.12
C ARG A 88 15.67 -18.09 2.91
N TRP A 89 15.48 -17.53 1.74
CA TRP A 89 15.16 -18.23 0.51
C TRP A 89 16.04 -17.67 -0.63
N PRO A 90 17.37 -17.94 -0.59
CA PRO A 90 18.30 -17.46 -1.61
C PRO A 90 17.89 -17.97 -3.00
N GLY A 91 17.94 -17.10 -4.00
CA GLY A 91 17.54 -17.39 -5.37
C GLY A 91 16.07 -17.12 -5.70
N TYR A 92 15.22 -16.80 -4.71
CA TYR A 92 13.80 -16.50 -4.93
C TYR A 92 13.43 -15.03 -4.72
N ALA A 93 14.29 -14.25 -4.06
CA ALA A 93 14.06 -12.82 -3.79
C ALA A 93 14.72 -11.96 -4.88
N GLU A 94 14.08 -11.84 -6.02
CA GLU A 94 14.54 -10.99 -7.12
C GLU A 94 14.17 -9.51 -6.89
N LYS A 95 14.97 -8.60 -7.47
CA LYS A 95 14.77 -7.15 -7.34
C LYS A 95 13.40 -6.70 -7.87
N ASP A 96 12.88 -7.40 -8.87
CA ASP A 96 11.60 -7.12 -9.50
C ASP A 96 10.40 -7.33 -8.56
N LEU A 97 10.61 -8.01 -7.44
CA LEU A 97 9.60 -8.17 -6.38
C LEU A 97 9.45 -6.93 -5.50
N TRP A 98 10.28 -5.89 -5.69
CA TRP A 98 10.22 -4.67 -4.92
C TRP A 98 8.84 -4.00 -4.86
N PRO A 99 8.08 -3.84 -5.98
CA PRO A 99 6.75 -3.26 -5.92
C PRO A 99 5.77 -4.07 -5.06
N MET A 100 5.90 -5.40 -5.07
CA MET A 100 5.07 -6.30 -4.25
C MET A 100 5.43 -6.17 -2.78
N ALA A 101 6.72 -6.09 -2.43
CA ALA A 101 7.17 -5.85 -1.07
C ALA A 101 6.68 -4.50 -0.54
N LEU A 102 6.72 -3.46 -1.37
CA LEU A 102 6.25 -2.12 -1.03
C LEU A 102 4.73 -2.12 -0.78
N SER A 103 3.96 -2.77 -1.65
CA SER A 103 2.51 -2.91 -1.49
C SER A 103 2.15 -3.68 -0.22
N HIS A 104 2.84 -4.78 0.07
CA HIS A 104 2.64 -5.55 1.28
C HIS A 104 3.02 -4.77 2.55
N ALA A 105 4.14 -4.03 2.51
CA ALA A 105 4.57 -3.19 3.63
C ALA A 105 3.54 -2.07 3.92
N ALA A 106 2.96 -1.46 2.89
CA ALA A 106 1.90 -0.48 3.03
C ALA A 106 0.63 -1.10 3.64
N HIS A 107 0.26 -2.30 3.18
CA HIS A 107 -0.88 -3.05 3.73
C HIS A 107 -0.69 -3.33 5.23
N ILE A 108 0.46 -3.90 5.63
CA ILE A 108 0.75 -4.15 7.05
C ILE A 108 0.76 -2.86 7.85
N TYR A 109 1.36 -1.78 7.33
CA TYR A 109 1.37 -0.48 7.99
C TYR A 109 -0.05 0.03 8.27
N ASN A 110 -0.95 -0.08 7.28
CA ASN A 110 -2.33 0.36 7.40
C ASN A 110 -3.14 -0.49 8.39
N MET A 111 -2.84 -1.78 8.50
CA MET A 111 -3.50 -2.68 9.43
C MET A 111 -2.93 -2.63 10.87
N THR A 112 -1.72 -2.11 11.04
CA THR A 112 -1.07 -2.10 12.37
C THR A 112 -1.61 -0.96 13.23
N PRO A 113 -2.18 -1.26 14.42
CA PRO A 113 -2.61 -0.22 15.36
C PRO A 113 -1.45 0.69 15.75
N LYS A 114 -1.70 1.99 15.80
CA LYS A 114 -0.73 2.97 16.26
C LYS A 114 -0.62 2.93 17.79
N GLN A 115 0.60 3.02 18.31
CA GLN A 115 0.84 2.95 19.76
C GLN A 115 0.09 4.04 20.54
N GLU A 116 -0.05 5.24 19.97
CA GLU A 116 -0.67 6.38 20.60
C GLU A 116 -2.20 6.26 20.73
N THR A 117 -2.86 5.63 19.74
CA THR A 117 -4.31 5.57 19.64
C THR A 117 -4.89 4.18 19.85
N GLY A 118 -4.06 3.13 19.72
CA GLY A 118 -4.52 1.74 19.67
C GLY A 118 -5.36 1.39 18.43
N ILE A 119 -5.50 2.33 17.49
CA ILE A 119 -6.35 2.19 16.30
C ILE A 119 -5.46 2.18 15.05
N SER A 120 -5.78 1.29 14.11
CA SER A 120 -5.05 1.22 12.84
C SER A 120 -5.55 2.30 11.85
N PRO A 121 -4.68 2.77 10.94
CA PRO A 121 -5.09 3.67 9.86
C PRO A 121 -6.27 3.16 9.05
N GLU A 122 -6.31 1.87 8.76
CA GLU A 122 -7.40 1.21 8.05
C GLU A 122 -8.73 1.34 8.80
N THR A 123 -8.74 1.08 10.12
CA THR A 123 -9.95 1.23 10.96
C THR A 123 -10.46 2.68 10.94
N ILE A 124 -9.57 3.66 11.01
CA ILE A 124 -9.94 5.08 10.93
C ILE A 124 -10.56 5.41 9.58
N PHE A 125 -9.95 4.91 8.50
CA PHE A 125 -10.36 5.20 7.13
C PHE A 125 -11.68 4.53 6.77
N THR A 126 -11.83 3.23 7.08
CA THR A 126 -13.03 2.45 6.74
C THR A 126 -14.16 2.59 7.76
N ARG A 127 -13.86 3.13 8.95
CA ARG A 127 -14.79 3.20 10.10
C ARG A 127 -15.34 1.85 10.54
N THR A 128 -14.63 0.77 10.20
CA THR A 128 -15.01 -0.60 10.56
C THR A 128 -14.02 -1.17 11.55
N THR A 129 -14.50 -1.94 12.52
CA THR A 129 -13.63 -2.67 13.44
C THR A 129 -12.87 -3.73 12.67
N GLN A 130 -11.54 -3.63 12.64
CA GLN A 130 -10.72 -4.60 11.94
C GLN A 130 -10.73 -5.97 12.62
N ASN A 131 -10.83 -7.00 11.80
CA ASN A 131 -10.54 -8.35 12.25
C ASN A 131 -9.01 -8.54 12.35
N THR A 132 -8.48 -8.45 13.56
CA THR A 132 -7.05 -8.69 13.86
C THR A 132 -6.59 -10.11 13.52
N GLN A 133 -7.52 -11.02 13.21
CA GLN A 133 -7.21 -12.39 12.79
C GLN A 133 -6.36 -12.41 11.50
N ALA A 134 -6.56 -11.46 10.60
CA ALA A 134 -5.76 -11.35 9.38
C ALA A 134 -4.26 -11.13 9.70
N LEU A 135 -3.93 -10.32 10.70
CA LEU A 135 -2.55 -10.12 11.13
C LEU A 135 -1.96 -11.37 11.85
N ARG A 136 -2.78 -12.08 12.62
CA ARG A 136 -2.35 -13.33 13.28
C ARG A 136 -2.03 -14.44 12.27
N ASN A 137 -2.73 -14.46 11.15
CA ASN A 137 -2.53 -15.43 10.07
C ASN A 137 -1.55 -14.95 8.99
N ALA A 138 -0.95 -13.76 9.18
CA ALA A 138 0.01 -13.22 8.22
C ALA A 138 1.28 -14.08 8.19
N HIS A 139 1.66 -14.48 6.99
CA HIS A 139 2.92 -15.17 6.75
C HIS A 139 4.06 -14.18 6.46
N PRO A 140 5.32 -14.53 6.78
CA PRO A 140 6.45 -13.72 6.38
C PRO A 140 6.46 -13.49 4.86
N TRP A 141 6.67 -12.27 4.44
CA TRP A 141 6.74 -11.93 3.03
C TRP A 141 7.82 -12.75 2.30
N GLY A 142 7.47 -13.28 1.14
CA GLY A 142 8.37 -14.11 0.32
C GLY A 142 8.49 -15.56 0.79
N CYS A 143 7.71 -16.01 1.78
CA CYS A 143 7.71 -17.42 2.16
C CYS A 143 7.22 -18.33 1.02
N PRO A 144 7.74 -19.55 0.87
CA PRO A 144 7.27 -20.50 -0.11
C PRO A 144 5.80 -20.81 0.07
N VAL A 145 5.08 -20.92 -1.04
CA VAL A 145 3.67 -21.31 -1.08
C VAL A 145 3.56 -22.63 -1.81
N TYR A 146 2.92 -23.59 -1.18
CA TYR A 146 2.64 -24.90 -1.78
C TYR A 146 1.22 -24.90 -2.35
N VAL A 147 1.12 -24.95 -3.66
CA VAL A 147 -0.17 -24.96 -4.34
C VAL A 147 -0.61 -26.40 -4.59
N LEU A 148 -1.82 -26.74 -4.16
CA LEU A 148 -2.39 -28.06 -4.39
C LEU A 148 -2.47 -28.36 -5.90
N GLN A 149 -2.12 -29.59 -6.29
CA GLN A 149 -2.21 -29.99 -7.70
C GLN A 149 -3.65 -29.83 -8.23
N PRO A 150 -3.84 -29.35 -9.49
CA PRO A 150 -5.17 -29.13 -10.05
C PRO A 150 -6.07 -30.34 -9.97
N LYS A 151 -5.54 -31.54 -10.25
CA LYS A 151 -6.29 -32.80 -10.17
C LYS A 151 -6.92 -33.05 -8.79
N LEU A 152 -6.18 -32.73 -7.72
CA LEU A 152 -6.68 -32.86 -6.35
C LEU A 152 -7.72 -31.80 -6.02
N LYS A 153 -7.56 -30.60 -6.57
CA LYS A 153 -8.54 -29.50 -6.42
C LYS A 153 -9.88 -29.87 -7.05
N GLU A 154 -9.87 -30.63 -8.14
CA GLU A 154 -11.05 -31.16 -8.84
C GLU A 154 -11.58 -32.44 -8.23
N GLY A 155 -11.07 -32.92 -7.10
CA GLY A 155 -11.51 -34.12 -6.43
C GLY A 155 -10.96 -35.42 -7.05
N GLN A 156 -10.05 -35.32 -8.00
CA GLN A 156 -9.43 -36.49 -8.63
C GLN A 156 -8.38 -37.13 -7.71
N LYS A 157 -8.19 -38.44 -7.84
CA LYS A 157 -7.14 -39.16 -7.10
C LYS A 157 -5.83 -39.11 -7.90
N ILE A 158 -4.74 -38.87 -7.19
CA ILE A 158 -3.38 -39.04 -7.72
C ILE A 158 -2.70 -40.23 -7.02
N PRO A 159 -1.68 -40.87 -7.65
CA PRO A 159 -0.90 -41.91 -7.01
C PRO A 159 -0.34 -41.47 -5.66
N LYS A 160 -0.22 -42.39 -4.70
CA LYS A 160 0.20 -42.06 -3.32
C LYS A 160 1.63 -41.53 -3.24
N TRP A 161 2.48 -41.87 -4.20
CA TRP A 161 3.90 -41.42 -4.28
C TRP A 161 4.10 -40.11 -5.03
N GLU A 162 3.07 -39.57 -5.69
CA GLU A 162 3.17 -38.26 -6.32
C GLU A 162 3.01 -37.14 -5.31
N PRO A 163 3.79 -36.04 -5.46
CA PRO A 163 3.63 -34.86 -4.62
C PRO A 163 2.21 -34.29 -4.76
N ARG A 164 1.58 -33.98 -3.64
CA ARG A 164 0.23 -33.39 -3.62
C ARG A 164 0.23 -31.88 -3.88
N SER A 165 1.39 -31.26 -3.82
CA SER A 165 1.59 -29.82 -4.03
C SER A 165 2.82 -29.56 -4.88
N ARG A 166 2.90 -28.37 -5.44
CA ARG A 166 4.02 -27.87 -6.21
C ARG A 166 4.38 -26.44 -5.76
#